data_82e5e2bc19b6af2c33ddfe92a9ce010a
#
_entry.id   82e5e2bc19b6af2c33ddfe92a9ce010a
#
_cell.length_a   1.000
_cell.length_b   1.000
_cell.length_c   1.000
_cell.angle_alpha   90.00
_cell.angle_beta   90.00
_cell.angle_gamma   90.00
#
_symmetry.space_group_name_H-M   'P 1'
#
loop_
_entity.id
_entity.type
_entity.pdbx_description
1 polymer ?
#
loop_
_entity_poly.entity_id
_entity_poly.type
_entity_poly.pdbx_seq_one_letter_code
_entity_poly.pdbx_strand_id
1 'polypeptide(L)'
;MDFTMQNATLEDLNELSLLMNQAHKTMEHPEWFATDDDVYLKKHLEKHGFIVTARTNNKTLAGFFVIKYPAVSENYLGQILNFSDTQMQQTVYMDSAVVSPEFQGNHLQSRMLQNSEAQLKHQFQHCLCLTTVHPDNRFSLNNMLKNGYEIQLTATLYGGLPRYVLLKEL
;
A
#
# COMPACT_ATOMS: atom_id res chain seq x y z
N MET A 1 -2.40 21.93 7.12
CA MET A 1 -3.59 21.17 7.60
C MET A 1 -3.08 19.97 8.39
N ASP A 2 -3.69 19.71 9.54
CA ASP A 2 -3.28 18.59 10.40
C ASP A 2 -4.08 17.35 10.07
N PHE A 3 -3.40 16.20 10.12
CA PHE A 3 -3.99 14.89 9.85
C PHE A 3 -3.57 13.92 10.96
N THR A 4 -4.52 13.11 11.41
CA THR A 4 -4.28 12.00 12.34
C THR A 4 -4.19 10.70 11.56
N MET A 5 -3.17 9.88 11.86
CA MET A 5 -3.01 8.52 11.34
C MET A 5 -3.59 7.54 12.34
N GLN A 6 -4.45 6.64 11.88
CA GLN A 6 -5.05 5.60 12.70
C GLN A 6 -5.35 4.34 11.88
N ASN A 7 -5.45 3.20 12.54
CA ASN A 7 -5.89 1.99 11.86
C ASN A 7 -7.38 2.05 11.60
N ALA A 8 -7.77 1.62 10.40
CA ALA A 8 -9.17 1.47 10.04
C ALA A 8 -9.78 0.25 10.75
N THR A 9 -11.09 0.30 10.91
CA THR A 9 -11.94 -0.78 11.41
C THR A 9 -12.98 -1.18 10.37
N LEU A 10 -13.75 -2.23 10.65
CA LEU A 10 -14.85 -2.63 9.76
C LEU A 10 -15.92 -1.54 9.58
N GLU A 11 -16.05 -0.64 10.55
CA GLU A 11 -16.97 0.51 10.47
C GLU A 11 -16.56 1.49 9.35
N ASP A 12 -15.28 1.54 9.01
CA ASP A 12 -14.74 2.41 7.97
C ASP A 12 -14.92 1.86 6.54
N LEU A 13 -15.34 0.59 6.38
CA LEU A 13 -15.35 -0.12 5.09
C LEU A 13 -16.08 0.67 3.98
N ASN A 14 -17.26 1.19 4.27
CA ASN A 14 -18.04 1.94 3.28
C ASN A 14 -17.32 3.21 2.81
N GLU A 15 -16.70 3.93 3.75
CA GLU A 15 -15.98 5.17 3.46
C GLU A 15 -14.69 4.90 2.66
N LEU A 16 -13.96 3.84 3.00
CA LEU A 16 -12.79 3.37 2.25
C LEU A 16 -13.15 3.00 0.81
N SER A 17 -14.22 2.24 0.65
CA SER A 17 -14.73 1.81 -0.67
C SER A 17 -15.17 3.01 -1.53
N LEU A 18 -15.89 3.95 -0.95
CA LEU A 18 -16.29 5.18 -1.66
C LEU A 18 -15.08 5.97 -2.13
N LEU A 19 -14.07 6.16 -1.28
CA LEU A 19 -12.85 6.89 -1.63
C LEU A 19 -12.05 6.14 -2.72
N MET A 20 -11.92 4.82 -2.63
CA MET A 20 -11.25 4.02 -3.65
C MET A 20 -11.93 4.16 -5.01
N ASN A 21 -13.26 4.03 -5.05
CA ASN A 21 -14.04 4.17 -6.28
C ASN A 21 -13.95 5.60 -6.86
N GLN A 22 -13.97 6.61 -6.02
CA GLN A 22 -13.82 8.01 -6.44
C GLN A 22 -12.43 8.24 -7.04
N ALA A 23 -11.38 7.81 -6.35
CA ALA A 23 -10.02 7.93 -6.83
C ALA A 23 -9.83 7.25 -8.19
N HIS A 24 -10.34 6.02 -8.35
CA HIS A 24 -10.24 5.28 -9.60
C HIS A 24 -10.95 6.01 -10.76
N LYS A 25 -12.14 6.55 -10.53
CA LYS A 25 -12.90 7.28 -11.56
C LYS A 25 -12.24 8.58 -12.00
N THR A 26 -11.44 9.19 -11.14
CA THR A 26 -10.76 10.47 -11.41
C THR A 26 -9.32 10.32 -11.83
N MET A 27 -8.78 9.10 -11.84
CA MET A 27 -7.42 8.83 -12.29
C MET A 27 -7.27 9.08 -13.80
N GLU A 28 -6.26 9.86 -14.15
CA GLU A 28 -5.84 10.06 -15.54
C GLU A 28 -5.23 8.77 -16.13
N HIS A 29 -4.58 7.96 -15.29
CA HIS A 29 -3.91 6.72 -15.64
C HIS A 29 -4.39 5.55 -14.76
N PRO A 30 -5.57 5.00 -15.03
CA PRO A 30 -6.12 3.90 -14.21
C PRO A 30 -5.25 2.63 -14.25
N GLU A 31 -4.44 2.43 -15.31
CA GLU A 31 -3.50 1.32 -15.43
C GLU A 31 -2.34 1.37 -14.42
N TRP A 32 -2.11 2.51 -13.77
CA TRP A 32 -1.10 2.63 -12.71
C TRP A 32 -1.55 2.03 -11.39
N PHE A 33 -2.83 1.80 -11.21
CA PHE A 33 -3.44 1.34 -9.98
C PHE A 33 -4.32 0.12 -10.23
N ALA A 34 -4.00 -1.01 -9.58
CA ALA A 34 -4.90 -2.15 -9.55
C ALA A 34 -6.02 -1.84 -8.56
N THR A 35 -7.26 -1.76 -9.05
CA THR A 35 -8.43 -1.58 -8.19
C THR A 35 -8.78 -2.85 -7.48
N ASP A 36 -9.07 -2.68 -6.22
CA ASP A 36 -9.58 -3.71 -5.34
C ASP A 36 -11.07 -3.43 -5.01
N ASP A 37 -11.78 -4.44 -4.62
CA ASP A 37 -13.20 -4.36 -4.26
C ASP A 37 -13.41 -4.36 -2.72
N ASP A 38 -14.66 -4.27 -2.30
CA ASP A 38 -15.04 -4.31 -0.90
C ASP A 38 -14.63 -5.60 -0.19
N VAL A 39 -14.60 -6.72 -0.93
CA VAL A 39 -14.18 -8.03 -0.40
C VAL A 39 -12.70 -7.98 -0.05
N TYR A 40 -11.90 -7.38 -0.91
CA TYR A 40 -10.48 -7.16 -0.68
C TYR A 40 -10.23 -6.26 0.55
N LEU A 41 -10.88 -5.09 0.62
CA LEU A 41 -10.75 -4.18 1.76
C LEU A 41 -11.14 -4.86 3.07
N LYS A 42 -12.29 -5.55 3.09
CA LYS A 42 -12.76 -6.29 4.26
C LYS A 42 -11.76 -7.34 4.73
N LYS A 43 -11.21 -8.12 3.79
CA LYS A 43 -10.18 -9.13 4.09
C LYS A 43 -8.99 -8.55 4.86
N HIS A 44 -8.54 -7.34 4.48
CA HIS A 44 -7.38 -6.68 5.10
C HIS A 44 -7.73 -5.92 6.39
N LEU A 45 -8.99 -5.60 6.62
CA LEU A 45 -9.47 -5.10 7.90
C LEU A 45 -9.59 -6.19 8.97
N GLU A 46 -9.77 -7.46 8.57
CA GLU A 46 -10.02 -8.55 9.50
C GLU A 46 -8.75 -9.32 9.92
N LYS A 47 -7.99 -9.88 8.97
CA LYS A 47 -6.93 -10.85 9.32
C LYS A 47 -5.68 -10.83 8.43
N HIS A 48 -5.76 -10.30 7.23
CA HIS A 48 -4.71 -10.47 6.22
C HIS A 48 -3.82 -9.24 6.06
N GLY A 49 -3.79 -8.40 7.08
CA GLY A 49 -3.05 -7.16 7.09
C GLY A 49 -3.70 -6.13 7.99
N PHE A 50 -3.54 -4.87 7.65
CA PHE A 50 -4.23 -3.73 8.25
C PHE A 50 -4.29 -2.57 7.26
N ILE A 51 -5.14 -1.60 7.55
CA ILE A 51 -5.28 -0.39 6.74
C ILE A 51 -5.03 0.83 7.64
N VAL A 52 -4.10 1.68 7.25
CA VAL A 52 -3.86 2.98 7.90
C VAL A 52 -4.68 4.03 7.18
N THR A 53 -5.43 4.83 7.93
CA THR A 53 -6.17 6.00 7.42
C THR A 53 -5.49 7.29 7.83
N ALA A 54 -5.58 8.31 6.97
CA ALA A 54 -5.30 9.69 7.27
C ALA A 54 -6.62 10.45 7.38
N ARG A 55 -6.89 11.07 8.54
CA ARG A 55 -8.11 11.84 8.78
C ARG A 55 -7.80 13.27 9.16
N THR A 56 -8.62 14.19 8.70
CA THR A 56 -8.58 15.60 9.12
C THR A 56 -9.06 15.74 10.56
N ASN A 57 -8.87 16.92 11.16
CA ASN A 57 -9.40 17.24 12.49
C ASN A 57 -10.92 17.07 12.61
N ASN A 58 -11.65 17.25 11.49
CA ASN A 58 -13.09 17.02 11.40
C ASN A 58 -13.47 15.56 11.11
N LYS A 59 -12.51 14.63 11.22
CA LYS A 59 -12.66 13.19 10.98
C LYS A 59 -12.93 12.80 9.51
N THR A 60 -12.85 13.72 8.57
CA THR A 60 -12.99 13.40 7.13
C THR A 60 -11.85 12.51 6.70
N LEU A 61 -12.14 11.42 5.98
CA LEU A 61 -11.15 10.52 5.41
C LEU A 61 -10.42 11.22 4.25
N ALA A 62 -9.12 11.47 4.45
CA ALA A 62 -8.26 12.12 3.46
C ALA A 62 -7.49 11.12 2.59
N GLY A 63 -7.29 9.92 3.09
CA GLY A 63 -6.58 8.86 2.39
C GLY A 63 -6.46 7.61 3.25
N PHE A 64 -6.03 6.52 2.60
CA PHE A 64 -5.71 5.27 3.31
C PHE A 64 -4.59 4.50 2.60
N PHE A 65 -3.98 3.58 3.32
CA PHE A 65 -2.91 2.74 2.83
C PHE A 65 -3.13 1.30 3.31
N VAL A 66 -3.17 0.36 2.36
CA VAL A 66 -3.40 -1.07 2.64
C VAL A 66 -2.08 -1.78 2.80
N ILE A 67 -1.91 -2.48 3.90
CA ILE A 67 -0.81 -3.37 4.20
C ILE A 67 -1.34 -4.80 4.18
N LYS A 68 -0.69 -5.66 3.38
CA LYS A 68 -1.11 -7.04 3.18
C LYS A 68 -0.07 -8.01 3.73
N TYR A 69 -0.53 -9.02 4.46
CA TYR A 69 0.25 -10.18 4.85
C TYR A 69 -0.03 -11.33 3.88
N PRO A 70 0.78 -11.52 2.83
CA PRO A 70 0.53 -12.57 1.86
C PRO A 70 0.76 -13.94 2.51
N ALA A 71 -0.15 -14.90 2.27
CA ALA A 71 0.17 -16.29 2.53
C ALA A 71 1.37 -16.71 1.66
N VAL A 72 2.19 -17.64 2.13
CA VAL A 72 3.39 -18.09 1.40
C VAL A 72 3.05 -18.50 -0.04
N SER A 73 1.94 -19.20 -0.24
CA SER A 73 1.44 -19.61 -1.56
C SER A 73 0.97 -18.46 -2.46
N GLU A 74 0.63 -17.31 -1.87
CA GLU A 74 0.17 -16.10 -2.57
C GLU A 74 1.28 -15.05 -2.73
N ASN A 75 2.48 -15.30 -2.18
CA ASN A 75 3.60 -14.36 -2.19
C ASN A 75 4.37 -14.41 -3.52
N TYR A 76 3.69 -14.02 -4.60
CA TYR A 76 4.27 -14.05 -5.96
C TYR A 76 5.45 -13.07 -6.13
N LEU A 77 5.51 -11.96 -5.42
CA LEU A 77 6.67 -11.04 -5.48
C LEU A 77 7.91 -11.67 -4.84
N GLY A 78 7.75 -12.35 -3.71
CA GLY A 78 8.84 -13.10 -3.11
C GLY A 78 9.31 -14.26 -4.00
N GLN A 79 8.40 -14.93 -4.71
CA GLN A 79 8.75 -15.96 -5.70
C GLN A 79 9.59 -15.37 -6.85
N ILE A 80 9.18 -14.24 -7.42
CA ILE A 80 9.92 -13.54 -8.48
C ILE A 80 11.33 -13.15 -8.01
N LEU A 81 11.47 -12.77 -6.75
CA LEU A 81 12.75 -12.40 -6.14
C LEU A 81 13.57 -13.61 -5.66
N ASN A 82 13.06 -14.83 -5.86
CA ASN A 82 13.70 -16.08 -5.41
C ASN A 82 13.97 -16.11 -3.89
N PHE A 83 13.03 -15.60 -3.10
CA PHE A 83 13.12 -15.60 -1.66
C PHE A 83 13.12 -17.02 -1.08
N SER A 84 13.94 -17.26 -0.06
CA SER A 84 13.90 -18.47 0.75
C SER A 84 12.58 -18.57 1.53
N ASP A 85 12.26 -19.76 2.05
CA ASP A 85 11.04 -19.96 2.84
C ASP A 85 10.97 -19.02 4.06
N THR A 86 12.10 -18.75 4.70
CA THR A 86 12.17 -17.79 5.81
C THR A 86 11.83 -16.37 5.35
N GLN A 87 12.41 -15.92 4.24
CA GLN A 87 12.12 -14.61 3.66
C GLN A 87 10.66 -14.49 3.21
N MET A 88 10.11 -15.57 2.64
CA MET A 88 8.69 -15.63 2.26
C MET A 88 7.74 -15.39 3.45
N GLN A 89 8.09 -15.96 4.62
CA GLN A 89 7.31 -15.77 5.86
C GLN A 89 7.46 -14.38 6.47
N GLN A 90 8.55 -13.68 6.17
CA GLN A 90 8.84 -12.32 6.64
C GLN A 90 8.34 -11.23 5.71
N THR A 91 7.72 -11.59 4.60
CA THR A 91 7.27 -10.64 3.58
C THR A 91 5.98 -9.95 3.96
N VAL A 92 5.93 -8.66 3.75
CA VAL A 92 4.73 -7.81 3.84
C VAL A 92 4.60 -7.00 2.56
N TYR A 93 3.40 -6.88 2.02
CA TYR A 93 3.14 -6.02 0.87
C TYR A 93 2.64 -4.65 1.33
N MET A 94 3.33 -3.62 0.90
CA MET A 94 2.89 -2.24 0.95
C MET A 94 2.05 -2.01 -0.31
N ASP A 95 0.76 -2.34 -0.22
CA ASP A 95 -0.03 -2.72 -1.39
C ASP A 95 -0.67 -1.52 -2.10
N SER A 96 -1.69 -0.90 -1.52
CA SER A 96 -2.47 0.15 -2.17
C SER A 96 -2.53 1.42 -1.34
N ALA A 97 -2.12 2.55 -1.94
CA ALA A 97 -2.24 3.88 -1.33
C ALA A 97 -3.25 4.73 -2.10
N VAL A 98 -4.27 5.22 -1.42
CA VAL A 98 -5.29 6.10 -1.98
C VAL A 98 -5.30 7.41 -1.22
N VAL A 99 -5.27 8.54 -1.93
CA VAL A 99 -5.39 9.89 -1.36
C VAL A 99 -6.49 10.64 -2.10
N SER A 100 -7.43 11.21 -1.36
CA SER A 100 -8.49 12.04 -1.93
C SER A 100 -7.88 13.21 -2.72
N PRO A 101 -8.39 13.52 -3.92
CA PRO A 101 -7.91 14.64 -4.73
C PRO A 101 -7.85 15.97 -3.96
N GLU A 102 -8.79 16.21 -3.05
CA GLU A 102 -8.86 17.43 -2.23
C GLU A 102 -7.65 17.57 -1.27
N PHE A 103 -7.02 16.45 -0.91
CA PHE A 103 -5.93 16.42 0.08
C PHE A 103 -4.57 16.05 -0.53
N GLN A 104 -4.47 16.00 -1.85
CA GLN A 104 -3.18 15.84 -2.53
C GLN A 104 -2.22 16.98 -2.17
N GLY A 105 -0.91 16.73 -2.29
CA GLY A 105 0.13 17.71 -1.92
C GLY A 105 0.46 17.78 -0.42
N ASN A 106 -0.27 17.07 0.46
CA ASN A 106 0.00 17.02 1.90
C ASN A 106 0.92 15.87 2.35
N HIS A 107 1.60 15.21 1.41
CA HIS A 107 2.52 14.09 1.65
C HIS A 107 1.86 12.90 2.39
N LEU A 108 0.54 12.72 2.26
CA LEU A 108 -0.21 11.72 3.01
C LEU A 108 0.25 10.29 2.72
N GLN A 109 0.58 9.96 1.46
CA GLN A 109 1.11 8.64 1.12
C GLN A 109 2.39 8.33 1.92
N SER A 110 3.34 9.25 1.98
CA SER A 110 4.57 9.09 2.76
C SER A 110 4.29 8.96 4.27
N ARG A 111 3.40 9.78 4.79
CA ARG A 111 3.04 9.76 6.22
C ARG A 111 2.34 8.47 6.64
N MET A 112 1.42 7.95 5.82
CA MET A 112 0.76 6.66 6.05
C MET A 112 1.76 5.51 5.92
N LEU A 113 2.66 5.54 4.92
CA LEU A 113 3.74 4.57 4.76
C LEU A 113 4.61 4.50 6.01
N GLN A 114 5.11 5.65 6.48
CA GLN A 114 5.97 5.71 7.68
C GLN A 114 5.25 5.24 8.95
N ASN A 115 3.95 5.56 9.09
CA ASN A 115 3.14 5.06 10.19
C ASN A 115 3.01 3.53 10.13
N SER A 116 2.77 2.98 8.93
CA SER A 116 2.69 1.53 8.72
C SER A 116 4.01 0.84 9.06
N GLU A 117 5.14 1.38 8.59
CA GLU A 117 6.47 0.85 8.91
C GLU A 117 6.77 0.87 10.40
N ALA A 118 6.39 1.94 11.11
CA ALA A 118 6.55 1.99 12.56
C ALA A 118 5.76 0.88 13.27
N GLN A 119 4.53 0.60 12.83
CA GLN A 119 3.73 -0.50 13.37
C GLN A 119 4.36 -1.86 13.06
N LEU A 120 4.85 -2.07 11.83
CA LEU A 120 5.51 -3.32 11.42
C LEU A 120 6.76 -3.60 12.25
N LYS A 121 7.59 -2.58 12.53
CA LYS A 121 8.77 -2.72 13.41
C LYS A 121 8.42 -3.13 14.84
N HIS A 122 7.23 -2.80 15.32
CA HIS A 122 6.76 -3.25 16.64
C HIS A 122 6.20 -4.68 16.60
N GLN A 123 5.64 -5.11 15.45
CA GLN A 123 5.01 -6.41 15.30
C GLN A 123 6.00 -7.51 14.91
N PHE A 124 7.01 -7.18 14.12
CA PHE A 124 7.96 -8.13 13.55
C PHE A 124 9.39 -7.79 13.96
N GLN A 125 10.18 -8.80 14.27
CA GLN A 125 11.61 -8.63 14.55
C GLN A 125 12.38 -8.29 13.27
N HIS A 126 11.92 -8.79 12.14
CA HIS A 126 12.46 -8.57 10.81
C HIS A 126 11.34 -8.65 9.79
N CYS A 127 11.28 -7.71 8.88
CA CYS A 127 10.19 -7.58 7.90
C CYS A 127 10.75 -7.15 6.54
N LEU A 128 10.37 -7.87 5.49
CA LEU A 128 10.67 -7.57 4.09
C LEU A 128 9.47 -6.89 3.45
N CYS A 129 9.52 -5.58 3.35
CA CYS A 129 8.44 -4.78 2.75
C CYS A 129 8.60 -4.72 1.24
N LEU A 130 7.67 -5.35 0.51
CA LEU A 130 7.60 -5.34 -0.95
C LEU A 130 6.48 -4.44 -1.45
N THR A 131 6.71 -3.80 -2.56
CA THR A 131 5.70 -3.03 -3.30
C THR A 131 5.98 -3.06 -4.79
N THR A 132 4.97 -2.69 -5.59
CA THR A 132 5.11 -2.50 -7.03
C THR A 132 4.66 -1.10 -7.44
N VAL A 133 5.37 -0.52 -8.41
CA VAL A 133 5.04 0.79 -8.96
C VAL A 133 5.15 0.76 -10.48
N HIS A 134 4.16 1.34 -11.18
CA HIS A 134 4.27 1.52 -12.63
C HIS A 134 5.44 2.47 -12.94
N PRO A 135 6.33 2.16 -13.93
CA PRO A 135 7.51 2.98 -14.22
C PRO A 135 7.20 4.46 -14.51
N ASP A 136 6.06 4.74 -15.12
CA ASP A 136 5.64 6.10 -15.47
C ASP A 136 4.97 6.84 -14.29
N ASN A 137 4.56 6.13 -13.24
CA ASN A 137 4.04 6.74 -12.03
C ASN A 137 5.18 7.35 -11.19
N ARG A 138 5.76 8.44 -11.71
CA ARG A 138 6.90 9.13 -11.11
C ARG A 138 6.63 9.62 -9.70
N PHE A 139 5.39 10.00 -9.42
CA PHE A 139 5.01 10.47 -8.09
C PHE A 139 5.14 9.35 -7.05
N SER A 140 4.51 8.21 -7.31
CA SER A 140 4.59 7.05 -6.41
C SER A 140 6.02 6.51 -6.32
N LEU A 141 6.71 6.39 -7.44
CA LEU A 141 8.10 5.90 -7.48
C LEU A 141 9.01 6.78 -6.63
N ASN A 142 9.00 8.10 -6.83
CA ASN A 142 9.83 9.01 -6.06
C ASN A 142 9.50 8.99 -4.56
N ASN A 143 8.21 8.80 -4.22
CA ASN A 143 7.79 8.66 -2.84
C ASN A 143 8.41 7.40 -2.20
N MET A 144 8.36 6.26 -2.88
CA MET A 144 8.94 5.01 -2.36
C MET A 144 10.47 5.11 -2.23
N LEU A 145 11.17 5.63 -3.25
CA LEU A 145 12.63 5.80 -3.22
C LEU A 145 13.07 6.74 -2.08
N LYS A 146 12.37 7.87 -1.88
CA LYS A 146 12.66 8.80 -0.76
C LYS A 146 12.44 8.17 0.62
N ASN A 147 11.57 7.17 0.73
CA ASN A 147 11.34 6.41 1.95
C ASN A 147 12.25 5.18 2.09
N GLY A 148 13.29 5.04 1.25
CA GLY A 148 14.33 4.03 1.38
C GLY A 148 14.00 2.68 0.73
N TYR A 149 13.01 2.63 -0.15
CA TYR A 149 12.77 1.45 -0.99
C TYR A 149 13.75 1.44 -2.16
N GLU A 150 14.19 0.25 -2.54
CA GLU A 150 15.14 0.04 -3.64
C GLU A 150 14.49 -0.82 -4.74
N ILE A 151 14.67 -0.43 -6.00
CA ILE A 151 14.20 -1.23 -7.14
C ILE A 151 15.04 -2.49 -7.23
N GLN A 152 14.40 -3.65 -7.15
CA GLN A 152 15.05 -4.95 -7.28
C GLN A 152 15.07 -5.43 -8.73
N LEU A 153 13.94 -5.29 -9.42
CA LEU A 153 13.78 -5.67 -10.83
C LEU A 153 12.57 -5.01 -11.47
N THR A 154 12.48 -5.16 -12.78
CA THR A 154 11.27 -4.85 -13.57
C THR A 154 10.59 -6.14 -13.95
N ALA A 155 9.28 -6.24 -13.73
CA ALA A 155 8.46 -7.38 -14.09
C ALA A 155 7.23 -6.94 -14.88
N THR A 156 6.65 -7.88 -15.64
CA THR A 156 5.34 -7.71 -16.27
C THR A 156 4.30 -8.41 -15.40
N LEU A 157 3.41 -7.65 -14.79
CA LEU A 157 2.43 -8.12 -13.81
C LEU A 157 1.01 -7.69 -14.19
N TYR A 158 0.01 -8.14 -13.46
CA TYR A 158 -1.38 -7.70 -13.57
C TYR A 158 -1.93 -7.71 -15.01
N GLY A 159 -1.69 -8.81 -15.72
CA GLY A 159 -2.21 -8.97 -17.07
C GLY A 159 -1.42 -8.26 -18.18
N GLY A 160 -0.14 -7.99 -17.96
CA GLY A 160 0.75 -7.43 -19.00
C GLY A 160 1.27 -6.03 -18.69
N LEU A 161 1.07 -5.53 -17.49
CA LEU A 161 1.50 -4.18 -17.10
C LEU A 161 2.94 -4.18 -16.56
N PRO A 162 3.81 -3.25 -17.01
CA PRO A 162 5.16 -3.12 -16.46
C PRO A 162 5.10 -2.62 -15.03
N ARG A 163 5.96 -3.19 -14.17
CA ARG A 163 6.11 -2.79 -12.77
C ARG A 163 7.57 -2.85 -12.34
N TYR A 164 8.01 -1.84 -11.61
CA TYR A 164 9.15 -1.99 -10.72
C TYR A 164 8.71 -2.76 -9.48
N VAL A 165 9.49 -3.76 -9.09
CA VAL A 165 9.36 -4.42 -7.78
C VAL A 165 10.38 -3.80 -6.87
N LEU A 166 9.91 -3.22 -5.75
CA LEU A 166 10.76 -2.52 -4.78
C LEU A 166 10.73 -3.25 -3.44
N LEU A 167 11.85 -3.19 -2.74
CA LEU A 167 12.07 -3.82 -1.43
C LEU A 167 12.63 -2.80 -0.44
N LYS A 168 12.20 -2.90 0.81
CA LYS A 168 12.84 -2.29 1.99
C LYS A 168 12.82 -3.29 3.14
N GLU A 169 13.93 -3.44 3.81
CA GLU A 169 14.04 -4.23 5.05
C GLU A 169 13.80 -3.33 6.27
N LEU A 170 13.00 -3.83 7.23
CA LEU A 170 12.70 -3.15 8.49
C LEU A 170 13.19 -3.96 9.68
#